data_10d765a07295e719d4d48331e40400f0
#
_entry.id   10d765a07295e719d4d48331e40400f0
#
_cell.length_a   1.000
_cell.length_b   1.000
_cell.length_c   1.000
_cell.angle_alpha   90.00
_cell.angle_beta   90.00
_cell.angle_gamma   90.00
#
_symmetry.space_group_name_H-M   'P 1'
#
loop_
_entity.id
_entity.type
_entity.pdbx_description
1 polymer ?
#
loop_
_entity_poly.entity_id
_entity_poly.type
_entity_poly.pdbx_seq_one_letter_code
_entity_poly.pdbx_strand_id
1 'polypeptide(L)'
;MQYTQLGKRGPRISTVGFGAWAIGGMNWGKTDDEVSKTALRKAIENGVTFIDTADVYGFGHSEILICEVLEEMGVKDKIVVATKAGNDFYNATKEDDAGYGTIRQNADYDYLISAAEKSLKRLNVDALDILQLHSPDTEKLRRDDPWRALEKLKKDGKIKHAGWSVQSFGENAQAFLLDEHHDLLDVIQVRYNLLEREAEKLLFPKAQQYGIGVIVRIPLLFGFLSGKFGRDTRFDPEDHRSMNLAPDKLEKYLQQLELMQPLYDKYPDQTKAQLALRFCITHPAAQVAIPGAKTEKQVLDNVAASDLGPLPLSDIPAL
;
A
#
# COMPACT_ATOMS: atom_id res chain seq x y z
N MET A 1 14.77 -11.79 -6.15
CA MET A 1 13.38 -11.58 -5.65
C MET A 1 12.88 -12.81 -4.92
N GLN A 2 12.40 -12.66 -3.70
CA GLN A 2 11.75 -13.73 -2.94
C GLN A 2 10.22 -13.65 -3.11
N TYR A 3 9.54 -14.80 -2.98
CA TYR A 3 8.10 -14.92 -3.17
C TYR A 3 7.46 -15.61 -1.98
N THR A 4 6.24 -15.19 -1.63
CA THR A 4 5.49 -15.71 -0.50
C THR A 4 4.01 -15.86 -0.84
N GLN A 5 3.29 -16.65 -0.06
CA GLN A 5 1.83 -16.75 -0.10
C GLN A 5 1.22 -15.60 0.70
N LEU A 6 0.30 -14.84 0.12
CA LEU A 6 -0.40 -13.74 0.80
C LEU A 6 -1.55 -14.30 1.66
N GLY A 7 -1.27 -14.58 2.92
CA GLY A 7 -2.20 -15.29 3.80
C GLY A 7 -2.49 -16.73 3.34
N LYS A 8 -3.53 -17.33 3.87
CA LYS A 8 -3.92 -18.71 3.51
C LYS A 8 -4.68 -18.79 2.18
N ARG A 9 -5.43 -17.75 1.83
CA ARG A 9 -6.36 -17.73 0.68
C ARG A 9 -5.90 -16.85 -0.48
N GLY A 10 -5.01 -15.90 -0.26
CA GLY A 10 -4.52 -14.98 -1.27
C GLY A 10 -3.52 -15.60 -2.26
N PRO A 11 -3.08 -14.86 -3.27
CA PRO A 11 -2.16 -15.33 -4.29
C PRO A 11 -0.72 -15.46 -3.78
N ARG A 12 0.13 -16.15 -4.56
CA ARG A 12 1.58 -16.13 -4.37
C ARG A 12 2.15 -14.88 -5.04
N ILE A 13 2.93 -14.09 -4.32
CA ILE A 13 3.43 -12.78 -4.74
C ILE A 13 4.88 -12.55 -4.31
N SER A 14 5.54 -11.55 -4.92
CA SER A 14 6.84 -11.07 -4.48
C SER A 14 6.76 -10.40 -3.10
N THR A 15 7.77 -10.56 -2.24
CA THR A 15 7.81 -9.97 -0.89
C THR A 15 8.00 -8.45 -0.89
N VAL A 16 8.50 -7.90 -2.00
CA VAL A 16 8.46 -6.46 -2.31
C VAL A 16 7.60 -6.27 -3.54
N GLY A 17 6.54 -5.48 -3.40
CA GLY A 17 5.64 -5.08 -4.47
C GLY A 17 5.94 -3.68 -4.99
N PHE A 18 5.07 -3.16 -5.85
CA PHE A 18 5.12 -1.81 -6.37
C PHE A 18 3.90 -1.00 -5.90
N GLY A 19 4.14 0.04 -5.10
CA GLY A 19 3.10 0.99 -4.67
C GLY A 19 2.88 2.08 -5.71
N ALA A 20 1.73 2.06 -6.37
CA ALA A 20 1.44 2.90 -7.54
C ALA A 20 0.83 4.28 -7.19
N TRP A 21 0.80 4.68 -5.93
CA TRP A 21 0.25 5.98 -5.56
C TRP A 21 0.99 7.15 -6.25
N ALA A 22 2.32 7.07 -6.27
CA ALA A 22 3.15 8.14 -6.83
C ALA A 22 3.03 8.28 -8.36
N ILE A 23 2.71 7.20 -9.09
CA ILE A 23 2.58 7.24 -10.56
C ILE A 23 1.24 7.80 -11.03
N GLY A 24 0.22 7.82 -10.19
CA GLY A 24 -1.06 8.48 -10.49
C GLY A 24 -0.99 10.01 -10.53
N GLY A 25 0.11 10.62 -10.06
CA GLY A 25 0.37 12.06 -10.12
C GLY A 25 -0.30 12.89 -9.03
N MET A 26 -1.40 12.46 -8.48
CA MET A 26 -2.17 13.20 -7.48
C MET A 26 -1.39 13.33 -6.16
N ASN A 27 -1.21 14.57 -5.67
CA ASN A 27 -0.55 14.89 -4.40
C ASN A 27 0.95 14.50 -4.28
N TRP A 28 1.60 14.18 -5.40
CA TRP A 28 3.03 13.88 -5.48
C TRP A 28 3.83 14.86 -6.37
N GLY A 29 3.20 16.01 -6.74
CA GLY A 29 3.71 16.95 -7.73
C GLY A 29 3.56 16.43 -9.16
N LYS A 30 4.16 17.14 -10.13
CA LYS A 30 4.10 16.72 -11.55
C LYS A 30 4.75 15.35 -11.74
N THR A 31 4.04 14.46 -12.41
CA THR A 31 4.53 13.16 -12.84
C THR A 31 4.54 13.11 -14.38
N ASP A 32 5.47 12.36 -14.92
CA ASP A 32 5.56 12.03 -16.32
C ASP A 32 5.16 10.56 -16.49
N ASP A 33 4.23 10.29 -17.40
CA ASP A 33 3.68 8.96 -17.60
C ASP A 33 4.74 7.98 -18.11
N GLU A 34 5.62 8.42 -19.03
CA GLU A 34 6.67 7.53 -19.54
C GLU A 34 7.73 7.20 -18.47
N VAL A 35 8.05 8.16 -17.62
CA VAL A 35 8.92 7.91 -16.45
C VAL A 35 8.24 6.92 -15.50
N SER A 36 6.93 7.09 -15.27
CA SER A 36 6.12 6.21 -14.42
C SER A 36 6.03 4.80 -14.99
N LYS A 37 5.75 4.66 -16.28
CA LYS A 37 5.71 3.38 -16.99
C LYS A 37 7.08 2.70 -17.00
N THR A 38 8.15 3.46 -17.19
CA THR A 38 9.53 2.93 -17.15
C THR A 38 9.87 2.36 -15.77
N ALA A 39 9.50 3.06 -14.69
CA ALA A 39 9.69 2.53 -13.33
C ALA A 39 8.87 1.23 -13.11
N LEU A 40 7.65 1.17 -13.61
CA LEU A 40 6.78 -0.01 -13.48
C LEU A 40 7.32 -1.20 -14.30
N ARG A 41 7.72 -0.98 -15.58
CA ARG A 41 8.39 -2.00 -16.40
C ARG A 41 9.62 -2.54 -15.68
N LYS A 42 10.46 -1.65 -15.16
CA LYS A 42 11.68 -2.02 -14.42
C LYS A 42 11.39 -2.88 -13.19
N ALA A 43 10.31 -2.60 -12.46
CA ALA A 43 9.91 -3.41 -11.32
C ALA A 43 9.51 -4.83 -11.76
N ILE A 44 8.71 -4.97 -12.80
CA ILE A 44 8.26 -6.26 -13.34
C ILE A 44 9.46 -7.07 -13.89
N GLU A 45 10.36 -6.44 -14.66
CA GLU A 45 11.59 -7.07 -15.18
C GLU A 45 12.49 -7.62 -14.07
N ASN A 46 12.45 -7.02 -12.88
CA ASN A 46 13.22 -7.45 -11.71
C ASN A 46 12.42 -8.36 -10.76
N GLY A 47 11.32 -8.95 -11.24
CA GLY A 47 10.59 -10.02 -10.57
C GLY A 47 9.49 -9.55 -9.61
N VAL A 48 9.10 -8.27 -9.63
CA VAL A 48 7.90 -7.82 -8.91
C VAL A 48 6.68 -8.44 -9.56
N THR A 49 5.85 -9.13 -8.76
CA THR A 49 4.61 -9.76 -9.20
C THR A 49 3.38 -9.21 -8.49
N PHE A 50 3.54 -8.16 -7.68
CA PHE A 50 2.48 -7.53 -6.93
C PHE A 50 2.49 -6.01 -7.10
N ILE A 51 1.38 -5.45 -7.58
CA ILE A 51 1.19 -4.02 -7.76
C ILE A 51 -0.01 -3.60 -6.92
N ASP A 52 0.15 -2.55 -6.09
CA ASP A 52 -0.92 -1.95 -5.32
C ASP A 52 -1.27 -0.57 -5.88
N THR A 53 -2.53 -0.39 -6.24
CA THR A 53 -3.11 0.86 -6.75
C THR A 53 -4.42 1.20 -6.03
N ALA A 54 -5.15 2.18 -6.53
CA ALA A 54 -6.52 2.53 -6.13
C ALA A 54 -7.22 3.29 -7.26
N ASP A 55 -8.54 3.21 -7.30
CA ASP A 55 -9.39 3.94 -8.24
C ASP A 55 -9.22 5.46 -8.13
N VAL A 56 -8.97 5.97 -6.93
CA VAL A 56 -8.77 7.41 -6.66
C VAL A 56 -7.38 7.91 -7.07
N TYR A 57 -6.38 7.05 -7.28
CA TYR A 57 -5.03 7.50 -7.64
C TYR A 57 -5.01 8.11 -9.05
N GLY A 58 -4.89 9.45 -9.09
CA GLY A 58 -5.04 10.21 -10.32
C GLY A 58 -6.42 10.06 -10.95
N PHE A 59 -7.47 9.81 -10.13
CA PHE A 59 -8.84 9.61 -10.60
C PHE A 59 -8.98 8.51 -11.68
N GLY A 60 -8.33 7.38 -11.41
CA GLY A 60 -8.28 6.21 -12.29
C GLY A 60 -7.06 6.15 -13.20
N HIS A 61 -6.26 7.20 -13.28
CA HIS A 61 -5.10 7.27 -14.18
C HIS A 61 -4.05 6.20 -13.84
N SER A 62 -3.79 5.94 -12.54
CA SER A 62 -2.86 4.89 -12.11
C SER A 62 -3.27 3.50 -12.63
N GLU A 63 -4.57 3.16 -12.58
CA GLU A 63 -5.06 1.88 -13.11
C GLU A 63 -4.89 1.77 -14.62
N ILE A 64 -5.07 2.89 -15.36
CA ILE A 64 -4.87 2.93 -16.82
C ILE A 64 -3.40 2.70 -17.17
N LEU A 65 -2.46 3.41 -16.51
CA LEU A 65 -1.02 3.23 -16.74
C LEU A 65 -0.56 1.80 -16.44
N ILE A 66 -1.08 1.19 -15.37
CA ILE A 66 -0.80 -0.21 -15.05
C ILE A 66 -1.31 -1.13 -16.15
N CYS A 67 -2.54 -0.95 -16.61
CA CYS A 67 -3.12 -1.75 -17.70
C CYS A 67 -2.26 -1.67 -18.96
N GLU A 68 -1.89 -0.46 -19.39
CA GLU A 68 -1.07 -0.24 -20.59
C GLU A 68 0.28 -0.97 -20.49
N VAL A 69 0.99 -0.88 -19.36
CA VAL A 69 2.28 -1.55 -19.17
C VAL A 69 2.13 -3.07 -19.15
N LEU A 70 1.11 -3.59 -18.48
CA LEU A 70 0.89 -5.04 -18.41
C LEU A 70 0.51 -5.65 -19.77
N GLU A 71 -0.26 -4.91 -20.59
CA GLU A 71 -0.60 -5.30 -21.95
C GLU A 71 0.62 -5.24 -22.88
N GLU A 72 1.38 -4.14 -22.84
CA GLU A 72 2.59 -3.96 -23.63
C GLU A 72 3.62 -5.07 -23.36
N MET A 73 3.80 -5.45 -22.10
CA MET A 73 4.74 -6.50 -21.69
C MET A 73 4.19 -7.93 -21.89
N GLY A 74 2.89 -8.09 -22.12
CA GLY A 74 2.24 -9.40 -22.24
C GLY A 74 2.31 -10.23 -20.96
N VAL A 75 2.20 -9.58 -19.78
CA VAL A 75 2.38 -10.24 -18.46
C VAL A 75 1.16 -10.13 -17.55
N LYS A 76 0.01 -9.73 -18.08
CA LYS A 76 -1.21 -9.48 -17.31
C LYS A 76 -1.58 -10.66 -16.40
N ASP A 77 -1.47 -11.88 -16.88
CA ASP A 77 -1.78 -13.10 -16.13
C ASP A 77 -0.72 -13.48 -15.07
N LYS A 78 0.42 -12.80 -15.05
CA LYS A 78 1.55 -13.09 -14.16
C LYS A 78 1.66 -12.11 -13.01
N ILE A 79 0.96 -10.98 -13.09
CA ILE A 79 1.03 -9.89 -12.13
C ILE A 79 -0.30 -9.79 -11.37
N VAL A 80 -0.22 -9.81 -10.07
CA VAL A 80 -1.37 -9.59 -9.18
C VAL A 80 -1.55 -8.09 -8.96
N VAL A 81 -2.71 -7.56 -9.30
CA VAL A 81 -3.07 -6.16 -9.09
C VAL A 81 -4.08 -6.03 -7.96
N ALA A 82 -3.68 -5.36 -6.88
CA ALA A 82 -4.58 -4.96 -5.81
C ALA A 82 -5.03 -3.51 -6.04
N THR A 83 -6.34 -3.30 -6.17
CA THR A 83 -6.92 -1.95 -6.23
C THR A 83 -7.85 -1.71 -5.05
N LYS A 84 -8.36 -0.48 -4.92
CA LYS A 84 -9.19 -0.06 -3.79
C LYS A 84 -10.35 0.80 -4.27
N ALA A 85 -11.46 0.78 -3.52
CA ALA A 85 -12.61 1.64 -3.71
C ALA A 85 -13.10 2.17 -2.35
N GLY A 86 -13.77 3.32 -2.36
CA GLY A 86 -14.33 3.91 -1.16
C GLY A 86 -14.03 5.40 -0.96
N ASN A 87 -13.23 6.02 -1.84
CA ASN A 87 -13.04 7.47 -1.90
C ASN A 87 -13.85 8.02 -3.08
N ASP A 88 -14.93 8.76 -2.79
CA ASP A 88 -15.93 9.16 -3.78
C ASP A 88 -15.48 10.39 -4.60
N PHE A 89 -14.56 10.16 -5.53
CA PHE A 89 -14.17 11.18 -6.49
C PHE A 89 -15.09 11.21 -7.72
N TYR A 90 -15.92 10.20 -7.95
CA TYR A 90 -16.85 10.17 -9.08
C TYR A 90 -17.99 11.17 -8.95
N ASN A 91 -18.38 11.49 -7.71
CA ASN A 91 -19.42 12.46 -7.38
C ASN A 91 -18.84 13.74 -6.76
N ALA A 92 -17.50 13.90 -6.77
CA ALA A 92 -16.84 15.07 -6.21
C ALA A 92 -17.27 16.34 -6.95
N THR A 93 -17.56 17.39 -6.19
CA THR A 93 -17.84 18.73 -6.70
C THR A 93 -16.54 19.53 -6.74
N LYS A 94 -16.53 20.71 -7.43
CA LYS A 94 -15.37 21.60 -7.41
C LYS A 94 -15.00 22.10 -6.01
N GLU A 95 -15.92 22.05 -5.07
CA GLU A 95 -15.69 22.39 -3.66
C GLU A 95 -14.94 21.30 -2.90
N ASP A 96 -15.00 20.04 -3.39
CA ASP A 96 -14.29 18.90 -2.84
C ASP A 96 -12.84 18.80 -3.35
N ASP A 97 -12.44 19.63 -4.30
CA ASP A 97 -11.14 19.58 -4.99
C ASP A 97 -10.04 20.36 -4.24
N ALA A 98 -10.20 20.54 -2.92
CA ALA A 98 -9.33 21.39 -2.10
C ALA A 98 -8.05 20.69 -1.60
N GLY A 99 -7.61 19.57 -2.20
CA GLY A 99 -6.32 18.93 -1.90
C GLY A 99 -6.39 17.57 -1.23
N TYR A 100 -5.23 17.09 -0.75
CA TYR A 100 -5.11 15.77 -0.14
C TYR A 100 -5.99 15.61 1.12
N GLY A 101 -6.80 14.57 1.13
CA GLY A 101 -7.66 14.20 2.26
C GLY A 101 -9.06 14.83 2.26
N THR A 102 -9.42 15.60 1.24
CA THR A 102 -10.75 16.23 1.12
C THR A 102 -11.78 15.34 0.43
N ILE A 103 -11.34 14.30 -0.28
CA ILE A 103 -12.25 13.38 -0.98
C ILE A 103 -13.09 12.61 0.05
N ARG A 104 -14.41 12.77 -0.06
CA ARG A 104 -15.37 12.12 0.84
C ARG A 104 -15.28 10.60 0.73
N GLN A 105 -15.24 9.92 1.85
CA GLN A 105 -15.37 8.46 1.88
C GLN A 105 -16.82 8.02 1.65
N ASN A 106 -17.02 7.06 0.78
CA ASN A 106 -18.30 6.44 0.47
C ASN A 106 -18.16 4.91 0.54
N ALA A 107 -18.82 4.30 1.53
CA ALA A 107 -18.83 2.86 1.73
C ALA A 107 -20.23 2.26 1.45
N ASP A 108 -21.08 2.97 0.72
CA ASP A 108 -22.41 2.50 0.35
C ASP A 108 -22.31 1.35 -0.66
N TYR A 109 -23.22 0.41 -0.55
CA TYR A 109 -23.25 -0.81 -1.37
C TYR A 109 -23.20 -0.51 -2.87
N ASP A 110 -24.11 0.30 -3.39
CA ASP A 110 -24.21 0.61 -4.83
C ASP A 110 -22.99 1.38 -5.34
N TYR A 111 -22.43 2.26 -4.51
CA TYR A 111 -21.21 2.99 -4.85
C TYR A 111 -20.04 2.03 -5.03
N LEU A 112 -19.81 1.12 -4.08
CA LEU A 112 -18.69 0.17 -4.13
C LEU A 112 -18.81 -0.79 -5.32
N ILE A 113 -20.02 -1.27 -5.64
CA ILE A 113 -20.27 -2.07 -6.84
C ILE A 113 -19.91 -1.27 -8.11
N SER A 114 -20.42 -0.04 -8.23
CA SER A 114 -20.15 0.83 -9.39
C SER A 114 -18.65 1.16 -9.53
N ALA A 115 -17.95 1.45 -8.42
CA ALA A 115 -16.53 1.74 -8.41
C ALA A 115 -15.69 0.53 -8.87
N ALA A 116 -16.01 -0.67 -8.38
CA ALA A 116 -15.37 -1.92 -8.81
C ALA A 116 -15.55 -2.17 -10.31
N GLU A 117 -16.75 -1.94 -10.85
CA GLU A 117 -17.01 -2.10 -12.29
C GLU A 117 -16.22 -1.11 -13.16
N LYS A 118 -16.00 0.11 -12.65
CA LYS A 118 -15.16 1.09 -13.34
C LYS A 118 -13.67 0.69 -13.30
N SER A 119 -13.19 0.11 -12.19
CA SER A 119 -11.83 -0.42 -12.08
C SER A 119 -11.59 -1.62 -12.99
N LEU A 120 -12.56 -2.55 -13.10
CA LEU A 120 -12.53 -3.65 -14.08
C LEU A 120 -12.30 -3.13 -15.51
N LYS A 121 -13.04 -2.07 -15.89
CA LYS A 121 -12.91 -1.46 -17.23
C LYS A 121 -11.54 -0.82 -17.44
N ARG A 122 -11.02 -0.06 -16.45
CA ARG A 122 -9.72 0.62 -16.58
C ARG A 122 -8.55 -0.36 -16.62
N LEU A 123 -8.63 -1.42 -15.82
CA LEU A 123 -7.63 -2.50 -15.82
C LEU A 123 -7.83 -3.50 -16.97
N ASN A 124 -8.94 -3.40 -17.69
CA ASN A 124 -9.32 -4.29 -18.79
C ASN A 124 -9.27 -5.78 -18.40
N VAL A 125 -9.96 -6.14 -17.31
CA VAL A 125 -10.04 -7.50 -16.76
C VAL A 125 -11.48 -7.89 -16.42
N ASP A 126 -11.78 -9.19 -16.47
CA ASP A 126 -13.09 -9.73 -16.09
C ASP A 126 -13.26 -9.83 -14.56
N ALA A 127 -12.15 -9.98 -13.82
CA ALA A 127 -12.12 -10.03 -12.37
C ALA A 127 -10.88 -9.30 -11.83
N LEU A 128 -11.07 -8.44 -10.81
CA LEU A 128 -9.97 -7.86 -10.05
C LEU A 128 -9.31 -8.93 -9.19
N ASP A 129 -7.98 -8.97 -9.15
CA ASP A 129 -7.28 -9.94 -8.29
C ASP A 129 -7.59 -9.66 -6.82
N ILE A 130 -7.45 -8.42 -6.38
CA ILE A 130 -7.78 -8.00 -5.02
C ILE A 130 -8.50 -6.66 -5.08
N LEU A 131 -9.69 -6.58 -4.46
CA LEU A 131 -10.37 -5.32 -4.18
C LEU A 131 -10.37 -5.04 -2.69
N GLN A 132 -9.94 -3.85 -2.30
CA GLN A 132 -9.88 -3.43 -0.90
C GLN A 132 -10.82 -2.24 -0.63
N LEU A 133 -11.47 -2.22 0.53
CA LEU A 133 -12.08 -1.01 1.06
C LEU A 133 -10.99 0.02 1.38
N HIS A 134 -11.10 1.25 0.86
CA HIS A 134 -10.03 2.24 0.93
C HIS A 134 -10.02 3.05 2.24
N SER A 135 -9.52 2.45 3.31
CA SER A 135 -9.32 3.06 4.64
C SER A 135 -10.56 3.76 5.24
N PRO A 136 -11.77 3.16 5.16
CA PRO A 136 -12.94 3.78 5.76
C PRO A 136 -12.78 3.90 7.27
N ASP A 137 -13.46 4.91 7.84
CA ASP A 137 -13.55 5.04 9.29
C ASP A 137 -14.33 3.89 9.92
N THR A 138 -14.21 3.74 11.24
CA THR A 138 -14.85 2.64 11.98
C THR A 138 -16.37 2.69 11.91
N GLU A 139 -16.97 3.88 11.82
CA GLU A 139 -18.43 4.05 11.75
C GLU A 139 -18.97 3.46 10.44
N LYS A 140 -18.31 3.76 9.31
CA LYS A 140 -18.68 3.18 8.01
C LYS A 140 -18.52 1.66 7.99
N LEU A 141 -17.46 1.14 8.63
CA LEU A 141 -17.19 -0.30 8.70
C LEU A 141 -18.11 -1.08 9.63
N ARG A 142 -18.85 -0.40 10.53
CA ARG A 142 -19.92 -1.03 11.35
C ARG A 142 -21.22 -1.24 10.58
N ARG A 143 -21.35 -0.67 9.37
CA ARG A 143 -22.50 -0.88 8.50
C ARG A 143 -22.34 -2.18 7.72
N ASP A 144 -23.44 -2.80 7.34
CA ASP A 144 -23.43 -4.03 6.52
C ASP A 144 -23.04 -3.76 5.07
N ASP A 145 -23.29 -2.57 4.55
CA ASP A 145 -23.14 -2.21 3.14
C ASP A 145 -21.76 -2.54 2.54
N PRO A 146 -20.62 -2.14 3.14
CA PRO A 146 -19.32 -2.43 2.55
C PRO A 146 -19.01 -3.93 2.49
N TRP A 147 -19.42 -4.68 3.50
CA TRP A 147 -19.18 -6.11 3.55
C TRP A 147 -20.05 -6.88 2.56
N ARG A 148 -21.33 -6.52 2.47
CA ARG A 148 -22.27 -7.06 1.47
C ARG A 148 -21.81 -6.78 0.03
N ALA A 149 -21.22 -5.60 -0.23
CA ALA A 149 -20.69 -5.25 -1.53
C ALA A 149 -19.51 -6.17 -1.90
N LEU A 150 -18.55 -6.36 -0.99
CA LEU A 150 -17.42 -7.28 -1.21
C LEU A 150 -17.90 -8.72 -1.41
N GLU A 151 -18.83 -9.20 -0.58
CA GLU A 151 -19.42 -10.55 -0.70
C GLU A 151 -20.09 -10.74 -2.06
N LYS A 152 -20.91 -9.77 -2.48
CA LYS A 152 -21.59 -9.79 -3.77
C LYS A 152 -20.60 -9.85 -4.94
N LEU A 153 -19.59 -8.97 -4.93
CA LEU A 153 -18.56 -8.93 -5.97
C LEU A 153 -17.76 -10.24 -6.03
N LYS A 154 -17.46 -10.85 -4.89
CA LYS A 154 -16.77 -12.15 -4.81
C LYS A 154 -17.65 -13.27 -5.33
N LYS A 155 -18.93 -13.31 -4.95
CA LYS A 155 -19.91 -14.29 -5.42
C LYS A 155 -20.16 -14.20 -6.93
N ASP A 156 -20.17 -13.01 -7.48
CA ASP A 156 -20.35 -12.77 -8.92
C ASP A 156 -19.06 -13.02 -9.74
N GLY A 157 -17.95 -13.36 -9.09
CA GLY A 157 -16.66 -13.56 -9.75
C GLY A 157 -16.02 -12.27 -10.26
N LYS A 158 -16.46 -11.09 -9.81
CA LYS A 158 -15.91 -9.80 -10.18
C LYS A 158 -14.62 -9.45 -9.43
N ILE A 159 -14.40 -10.07 -8.27
CA ILE A 159 -13.17 -10.00 -7.51
C ILE A 159 -12.76 -11.43 -7.10
N LYS A 160 -11.44 -11.70 -7.13
CA LYS A 160 -10.91 -12.99 -6.66
C LYS A 160 -10.72 -12.99 -5.15
N HIS A 161 -10.22 -11.88 -4.59
CA HIS A 161 -9.96 -11.72 -3.17
C HIS A 161 -10.54 -10.42 -2.64
N ALA A 162 -11.15 -10.49 -1.45
CA ALA A 162 -11.69 -9.35 -0.72
C ALA A 162 -10.66 -8.83 0.29
N GLY A 163 -10.51 -7.52 0.37
CA GLY A 163 -9.56 -6.88 1.25
C GLY A 163 -10.10 -5.63 1.94
N TRP A 164 -9.30 -5.16 2.87
CA TRP A 164 -9.56 -3.93 3.59
C TRP A 164 -8.24 -3.22 3.93
N SER A 165 -8.11 -1.96 3.51
CA SER A 165 -7.03 -1.09 3.94
C SER A 165 -7.44 -0.41 5.25
N VAL A 166 -6.71 -0.71 6.31
CA VAL A 166 -6.98 -0.23 7.68
C VAL A 166 -6.75 1.28 7.75
N GLN A 167 -7.58 2.02 8.49
CA GLN A 167 -7.39 3.44 8.70
C GLN A 167 -6.06 3.73 9.40
N SER A 168 -5.29 4.72 8.92
CA SER A 168 -4.05 5.14 9.58
C SER A 168 -4.34 5.66 11.00
N PHE A 169 -3.47 5.26 11.93
CA PHE A 169 -3.60 5.60 13.36
C PHE A 169 -4.89 5.10 14.03
N GLY A 170 -5.62 4.21 13.35
CA GLY A 170 -6.80 3.54 13.85
C GLY A 170 -6.65 2.02 13.91
N GLU A 171 -5.43 1.53 13.72
CA GLU A 171 -5.13 0.10 13.54
C GLU A 171 -5.72 -0.75 14.66
N ASN A 172 -5.42 -0.41 15.90
CA ASN A 172 -5.90 -1.18 17.05
C ASN A 172 -7.40 -0.98 17.30
N ALA A 173 -7.94 0.21 17.01
CA ALA A 173 -9.37 0.48 17.17
C ALA A 173 -10.24 -0.29 16.17
N GLN A 174 -9.68 -0.67 15.02
CA GLN A 174 -10.38 -1.42 13.98
C GLN A 174 -10.10 -2.94 14.02
N ALA A 175 -9.21 -3.42 14.88
CA ALA A 175 -8.79 -4.82 14.91
C ALA A 175 -9.92 -5.82 15.21
N PHE A 176 -11.00 -5.39 15.89
CA PHE A 176 -12.18 -6.22 16.17
C PHE A 176 -12.90 -6.67 14.89
N LEU A 177 -12.80 -5.90 13.80
CA LEU A 177 -13.44 -6.24 12.52
C LEU A 177 -12.88 -7.53 11.92
N LEU A 178 -11.65 -7.92 12.27
CA LEU A 178 -11.11 -9.21 11.86
C LEU A 178 -11.85 -10.37 12.53
N ASP A 179 -12.32 -10.21 13.77
CA ASP A 179 -13.14 -11.22 14.44
C ASP A 179 -14.51 -11.39 13.78
N GLU A 180 -15.08 -10.28 13.26
CA GLU A 180 -16.42 -10.25 12.68
C GLU A 180 -16.44 -10.67 11.21
N HIS A 181 -15.35 -10.42 10.44
CA HIS A 181 -15.35 -10.56 8.98
C HIS A 181 -14.21 -11.45 8.43
N HIS A 182 -13.54 -12.25 9.27
CA HIS A 182 -12.41 -13.11 8.84
C HIS A 182 -12.78 -14.13 7.77
N ASP A 183 -14.02 -14.58 7.69
CA ASP A 183 -14.47 -15.53 6.67
C ASP A 183 -14.53 -14.90 5.27
N LEU A 184 -14.85 -13.61 5.17
CA LEU A 184 -14.90 -12.85 3.93
C LEU A 184 -13.54 -12.34 3.51
N LEU A 185 -12.77 -11.79 4.47
CA LEU A 185 -11.51 -11.09 4.23
C LEU A 185 -10.36 -12.05 3.93
N ASP A 186 -9.73 -11.89 2.78
CA ASP A 186 -8.53 -12.61 2.39
C ASP A 186 -7.25 -11.85 2.73
N VAL A 187 -7.32 -10.50 2.69
CA VAL A 187 -6.17 -9.62 2.92
C VAL A 187 -6.55 -8.36 3.71
N ILE A 188 -5.58 -7.82 4.45
CA ILE A 188 -5.62 -6.45 4.98
C ILE A 188 -4.39 -5.68 4.53
N GLN A 189 -4.54 -4.36 4.39
CA GLN A 189 -3.42 -3.47 4.13
C GLN A 189 -3.23 -2.52 5.30
N VAL A 190 -2.01 -2.47 5.83
CA VAL A 190 -1.71 -1.84 7.12
C VAL A 190 -0.56 -0.86 6.99
N ARG A 191 -0.65 0.30 7.65
CA ARG A 191 0.49 1.19 7.85
C ARG A 191 1.47 0.52 8.81
N TYR A 192 2.69 0.26 8.33
CA TYR A 192 3.73 -0.37 9.14
C TYR A 192 5.11 -0.04 8.57
N ASN A 193 6.01 0.39 9.43
CA ASN A 193 7.39 0.69 9.05
C ASN A 193 8.30 0.73 10.30
N LEU A 194 9.58 0.96 10.09
CA LEU A 194 10.61 0.92 11.11
C LEU A 194 10.31 1.82 12.34
N LEU A 195 9.54 2.90 12.18
CA LEU A 195 9.19 3.87 13.22
C LEU A 195 7.70 3.81 13.65
N GLU A 196 6.86 3.05 12.95
CA GLU A 196 5.43 2.95 13.22
C GLU A 196 5.03 1.48 13.27
N ARG A 197 4.91 0.93 14.49
CA ARG A 197 4.77 -0.52 14.75
C ARG A 197 3.45 -0.90 15.44
N GLU A 198 2.46 0.01 15.44
CA GLU A 198 1.19 -0.22 16.18
C GLU A 198 0.44 -1.49 15.75
N ALA A 199 0.58 -1.90 14.48
CA ALA A 199 -0.07 -3.11 13.96
C ALA A 199 0.37 -4.41 14.67
N GLU A 200 1.56 -4.45 15.26
CA GLU A 200 2.08 -5.62 15.99
C GLU A 200 1.23 -5.95 17.22
N LYS A 201 0.53 -4.97 17.80
CA LYS A 201 -0.20 -5.16 19.06
C LYS A 201 -1.46 -6.01 18.90
N LEU A 202 -2.28 -5.75 17.88
CA LEU A 202 -3.57 -6.44 17.70
C LEU A 202 -3.79 -6.96 16.28
N LEU A 203 -3.49 -6.16 15.23
CA LEU A 203 -3.81 -6.56 13.85
C LEU A 203 -2.99 -7.76 13.39
N PHE A 204 -1.69 -7.77 13.62
CA PHE A 204 -0.83 -8.87 13.18
C PHE A 204 -1.16 -10.20 13.87
N PRO A 205 -1.34 -10.26 15.20
CA PRO A 205 -1.79 -11.48 15.86
C PRO A 205 -3.11 -12.02 15.32
N LYS A 206 -4.11 -11.12 15.10
CA LYS A 206 -5.40 -11.53 14.55
C LYS A 206 -5.31 -11.98 13.09
N ALA A 207 -4.54 -11.28 12.26
CA ALA A 207 -4.31 -11.68 10.87
C ALA A 207 -3.68 -13.08 10.78
N GLN A 208 -2.70 -13.38 11.65
CA GLN A 208 -2.10 -14.71 11.73
C GLN A 208 -3.11 -15.76 12.23
N GLN A 209 -3.89 -15.45 13.26
CA GLN A 209 -4.92 -16.34 13.80
C GLN A 209 -5.90 -16.79 12.71
N TYR A 210 -6.37 -15.86 11.88
CA TYR A 210 -7.36 -16.13 10.83
C TYR A 210 -6.75 -16.47 9.48
N GLY A 211 -5.42 -16.38 9.35
CA GLY A 211 -4.70 -16.66 8.10
C GLY A 211 -4.96 -15.63 7.02
N ILE A 212 -5.23 -14.38 7.41
CA ILE A 212 -5.43 -13.24 6.53
C ILE A 212 -4.07 -12.69 6.09
N GLY A 213 -3.91 -12.39 4.81
CA GLY A 213 -2.68 -11.81 4.26
C GLY A 213 -2.51 -10.34 4.66
N VAL A 214 -1.27 -9.93 4.92
CA VAL A 214 -0.95 -8.55 5.30
C VAL A 214 -0.08 -7.87 4.25
N ILE A 215 -0.59 -6.77 3.71
CA ILE A 215 0.10 -5.87 2.80
C ILE A 215 0.58 -4.66 3.61
N VAL A 216 1.88 -4.41 3.62
CA VAL A 216 2.49 -3.28 4.35
C VAL A 216 2.56 -2.06 3.45
N ARG A 217 1.76 -1.03 3.77
CA ARG A 217 1.82 0.28 3.10
C ARG A 217 2.66 1.29 3.88
N ILE A 218 3.14 2.34 3.18
CA ILE A 218 3.99 3.41 3.72
C ILE A 218 5.28 2.85 4.36
N PRO A 219 5.91 1.81 3.76
CA PRO A 219 7.07 1.15 4.34
C PRO A 219 8.29 2.06 4.46
N LEU A 220 8.38 3.11 3.64
CA LEU A 220 9.45 4.11 3.65
C LEU A 220 9.04 5.44 4.30
N LEU A 221 7.90 5.50 4.99
CA LEU A 221 7.39 6.71 5.65
C LEU A 221 7.47 7.94 4.71
N PHE A 222 6.81 7.84 3.55
CA PHE A 222 6.80 8.87 2.49
C PHE A 222 8.21 9.22 1.94
N GLY A 223 9.14 8.28 2.05
CA GLY A 223 10.54 8.44 1.65
C GLY A 223 11.45 8.95 2.77
N PHE A 224 10.95 9.25 3.97
CA PHE A 224 11.75 9.67 5.11
C PHE A 224 12.81 8.63 5.50
N LEU A 225 12.42 7.37 5.55
CA LEU A 225 13.30 6.26 5.90
C LEU A 225 14.38 5.94 4.84
N SER A 226 14.40 6.66 3.71
CA SER A 226 15.53 6.61 2.76
C SER A 226 16.73 7.48 3.19
N GLY A 227 16.58 8.26 4.27
CA GLY A 227 17.63 9.14 4.79
C GLY A 227 17.84 10.44 4.02
N LYS A 228 16.91 10.84 3.15
CA LYS A 228 17.03 12.04 2.29
C LYS A 228 16.64 13.33 2.99
N PHE A 229 15.88 13.26 4.09
CA PHE A 229 15.26 14.42 4.72
C PHE A 229 15.92 14.72 6.06
N GLY A 230 16.14 16.00 6.31
CA GLY A 230 16.67 16.55 7.57
C GLY A 230 15.76 17.65 8.13
N ARG A 231 16.18 18.29 9.24
CA ARG A 231 15.42 19.33 9.95
C ARG A 231 14.99 20.50 9.06
N ASP A 232 15.80 20.84 8.06
CA ASP A 232 15.56 21.98 7.17
C ASP A 232 14.74 21.61 5.93
N THR A 233 14.33 20.34 5.81
CA THR A 233 13.51 19.90 4.67
C THR A 233 12.15 20.58 4.71
N ARG A 234 11.76 21.14 3.56
CA ARG A 234 10.42 21.70 3.34
C ARG A 234 9.85 21.11 2.07
N PHE A 235 8.54 20.91 2.07
CA PHE A 235 7.80 20.38 0.93
C PHE A 235 6.90 21.45 0.34
N ASP A 236 6.62 21.33 -0.95
CA ASP A 236 5.62 22.17 -1.62
C ASP A 236 4.26 22.00 -0.92
N PRO A 237 3.47 23.07 -0.73
CA PRO A 237 2.13 22.96 -0.15
C PRO A 237 1.20 21.97 -0.86
N GLU A 238 1.36 21.78 -2.18
CA GLU A 238 0.59 20.82 -2.98
C GLU A 238 1.09 19.36 -2.81
N ASP A 239 2.26 19.15 -2.22
CA ASP A 239 2.79 17.84 -1.90
C ASP A 239 2.23 17.37 -0.56
N HIS A 240 1.59 16.20 -0.52
CA HIS A 240 1.01 15.65 0.71
C HIS A 240 2.02 15.53 1.86
N ARG A 241 3.33 15.52 1.58
CA ARG A 241 4.38 15.47 2.61
C ARG A 241 4.46 16.73 3.42
N SER A 242 3.98 17.87 2.91
CA SER A 242 3.86 19.13 3.68
C SER A 242 3.02 18.94 4.96
N MET A 243 2.04 18.03 4.93
CA MET A 243 1.18 17.67 6.07
C MET A 243 1.67 16.43 6.81
N ASN A 244 2.08 15.38 6.07
CA ASN A 244 2.47 14.10 6.67
C ASN A 244 3.87 14.14 7.31
N LEU A 245 4.75 15.02 6.84
CA LEU A 245 6.08 15.28 7.36
C LEU A 245 6.22 16.77 7.73
N ALA A 246 5.17 17.35 8.33
CA ALA A 246 5.21 18.69 8.86
C ALA A 246 6.37 18.85 9.88
N PRO A 247 6.92 20.06 10.09
CA PRO A 247 8.15 20.25 10.87
C PRO A 247 8.15 19.60 12.27
N ASP A 248 7.03 19.64 12.97
CA ASP A 248 6.84 19.01 14.29
C ASP A 248 6.90 17.47 14.23
N LYS A 249 6.27 16.89 13.22
CA LYS A 249 6.31 15.43 12.98
C LYS A 249 7.70 15.00 12.50
N LEU A 250 8.30 15.79 11.62
CA LEU A 250 9.63 15.54 11.09
C LEU A 250 10.68 15.50 12.20
N GLU A 251 10.65 16.45 13.14
CA GLU A 251 11.55 16.47 14.30
C GLU A 251 11.39 15.22 15.17
N LYS A 252 10.14 14.81 15.43
CA LYS A 252 9.86 13.58 16.19
C LYS A 252 10.42 12.33 15.48
N TYR A 253 10.22 12.22 14.16
CA TYR A 253 10.76 11.11 13.39
C TYR A 253 12.28 11.10 13.32
N LEU A 254 12.93 12.28 13.28
CA LEU A 254 14.40 12.40 13.32
C LEU A 254 14.95 11.87 14.65
N GLN A 255 14.34 12.24 15.79
CA GLN A 255 14.72 11.72 17.10
C GLN A 255 14.57 10.18 17.18
N GLN A 256 13.47 9.63 16.65
CA GLN A 256 13.29 8.18 16.60
C GLN A 256 14.29 7.51 15.66
N LEU A 257 14.68 8.18 14.56
CA LEU A 257 15.66 7.65 13.61
C LEU A 257 17.06 7.52 14.22
N GLU A 258 17.41 8.37 15.19
CA GLU A 258 18.67 8.27 15.93
C GLU A 258 18.77 6.94 16.70
N LEU A 259 17.65 6.41 17.20
CA LEU A 259 17.60 5.10 17.86
C LEU A 259 17.92 3.94 16.90
N MET A 260 17.79 4.16 15.59
CA MET A 260 18.08 3.15 14.55
C MET A 260 19.54 3.14 14.13
N GLN A 261 20.40 4.02 14.67
CA GLN A 261 21.82 4.08 14.31
C GLN A 261 22.56 2.75 14.47
N PRO A 262 22.34 1.94 15.54
CA PRO A 262 22.98 0.63 15.65
C PRO A 262 22.64 -0.34 14.51
N LEU A 263 21.43 -0.26 13.96
CA LEU A 263 21.04 -1.06 12.78
C LEU A 263 21.81 -0.60 11.54
N TYR A 264 21.94 0.69 11.32
CA TYR A 264 22.68 1.24 10.18
C TYR A 264 24.17 0.94 10.25
N ASP A 265 24.78 1.04 11.43
CA ASP A 265 26.20 0.71 11.64
C ASP A 265 26.51 -0.77 11.41
N LYS A 266 25.54 -1.64 11.71
CA LYS A 266 25.70 -3.08 11.50
C LYS A 266 25.65 -3.49 10.02
N TYR A 267 24.98 -2.70 9.17
CA TYR A 267 24.79 -3.00 7.74
C TYR A 267 25.26 -1.84 6.85
N PRO A 268 26.56 -1.47 6.89
CA PRO A 268 27.06 -0.26 6.22
C PRO A 268 26.97 -0.31 4.69
N ASP A 269 26.89 -1.50 4.11
CA ASP A 269 26.79 -1.69 2.65
C ASP A 269 25.37 -1.66 2.12
N GLN A 270 24.38 -1.46 3.00
CA GLN A 270 22.97 -1.40 2.63
C GLN A 270 22.42 0.02 2.78
N THR A 271 21.51 0.40 1.87
CA THR A 271 20.83 1.67 1.99
C THR A 271 19.83 1.65 3.15
N LYS A 272 19.54 2.83 3.73
CA LYS A 272 18.51 2.96 4.75
C LYS A 272 17.13 2.49 4.25
N ALA A 273 16.84 2.70 2.95
CA ALA A 273 15.62 2.21 2.32
C ALA A 273 15.55 0.68 2.31
N GLN A 274 16.65 0.01 1.95
CA GLN A 274 16.73 -1.45 1.99
C GLN A 274 16.48 -2.00 3.40
N LEU A 275 17.11 -1.41 4.41
CA LEU A 275 16.93 -1.83 5.81
C LEU A 275 15.49 -1.62 6.29
N ALA A 276 14.86 -0.48 5.93
CA ALA A 276 13.45 -0.23 6.24
C ALA A 276 12.51 -1.22 5.57
N LEU A 277 12.76 -1.60 4.31
CA LEU A 277 11.95 -2.60 3.60
C LEU A 277 12.16 -4.01 4.15
N ARG A 278 13.40 -4.38 4.46
CA ARG A 278 13.73 -5.66 5.12
C ARG A 278 13.02 -5.77 6.46
N PHE A 279 12.99 -4.70 7.24
CA PHE A 279 12.20 -4.64 8.48
C PHE A 279 10.73 -4.96 8.23
N CYS A 280 10.12 -4.34 7.21
CA CYS A 280 8.69 -4.54 6.90
C CYS A 280 8.33 -6.00 6.59
N ILE A 281 9.26 -6.76 5.99
CA ILE A 281 9.06 -8.19 5.67
C ILE A 281 9.64 -9.13 6.72
N THR A 282 10.11 -8.61 7.86
CA THR A 282 10.67 -9.44 8.93
C THR A 282 9.58 -10.04 9.81
N HIS A 283 8.52 -9.29 10.08
CA HIS A 283 7.44 -9.82 10.92
C HIS A 283 6.67 -10.94 10.20
N PRO A 284 6.47 -12.12 10.81
CA PRO A 284 5.87 -13.27 10.11
C PRO A 284 4.42 -13.05 9.65
N ALA A 285 3.72 -12.06 10.20
CA ALA A 285 2.40 -11.66 9.71
C ALA A 285 2.46 -10.82 8.43
N ALA A 286 3.56 -10.13 8.16
CA ALA A 286 3.70 -9.21 7.03
C ALA A 286 4.30 -9.93 5.82
N GLN A 287 3.54 -10.09 4.73
CA GLN A 287 3.99 -10.84 3.57
C GLN A 287 4.62 -9.97 2.48
N VAL A 288 4.14 -8.74 2.30
CA VAL A 288 4.63 -7.86 1.23
C VAL A 288 4.70 -6.42 1.68
N ALA A 289 5.81 -5.75 1.36
CA ALA A 289 5.94 -4.30 1.46
C ALA A 289 5.73 -3.66 0.08
N ILE A 290 4.98 -2.55 0.02
CA ILE A 290 4.65 -1.86 -1.22
C ILE A 290 5.27 -0.44 -1.27
N PRO A 291 6.61 -0.33 -1.42
CA PRO A 291 7.24 0.97 -1.60
C PRO A 291 6.85 1.60 -2.93
N GLY A 292 6.64 2.92 -2.92
CA GLY A 292 6.56 3.70 -4.16
C GLY A 292 7.94 3.89 -4.79
N ALA A 293 7.99 4.01 -6.12
CA ALA A 293 9.18 4.40 -6.86
C ALA A 293 8.80 5.27 -8.06
N LYS A 294 9.60 6.31 -8.31
CA LYS A 294 9.47 7.22 -9.48
C LYS A 294 10.60 7.03 -10.49
N THR A 295 11.67 6.30 -10.15
CA THR A 295 12.84 6.11 -11.00
C THR A 295 13.30 4.65 -10.95
N GLU A 296 13.97 4.20 -12.02
CA GLU A 296 14.58 2.86 -12.08
C GLU A 296 15.54 2.61 -10.91
N LYS A 297 16.33 3.62 -10.52
CA LYS A 297 17.25 3.51 -9.38
C LYS A 297 16.49 3.19 -8.08
N GLN A 298 15.37 3.86 -7.82
CA GLN A 298 14.54 3.57 -6.65
C GLN A 298 13.92 2.17 -6.72
N VAL A 299 13.51 1.74 -7.91
CA VAL A 299 13.00 0.38 -8.11
C VAL A 299 14.07 -0.66 -7.77
N LEU A 300 15.27 -0.53 -8.32
CA LEU A 300 16.37 -1.47 -8.06
C LEU A 300 16.77 -1.50 -6.59
N ASP A 301 16.80 -0.35 -5.93
CA ASP A 301 17.07 -0.25 -4.49
C ASP A 301 16.00 -0.97 -3.65
N ASN A 302 14.72 -0.76 -4.00
CA ASN A 302 13.60 -1.42 -3.34
C ASN A 302 13.63 -2.96 -3.54
N VAL A 303 13.84 -3.41 -4.77
CA VAL A 303 13.86 -4.83 -5.12
C VAL A 303 14.99 -5.58 -4.42
N ALA A 304 16.17 -4.96 -4.30
CA ALA A 304 17.30 -5.56 -3.61
C ALA A 304 16.99 -5.94 -2.15
N ALA A 305 16.09 -5.23 -1.49
CA ALA A 305 15.65 -5.57 -0.13
C ALA A 305 15.02 -6.97 -0.04
N SER A 306 14.30 -7.40 -1.09
CA SER A 306 13.75 -8.76 -1.16
C SER A 306 14.84 -9.83 -1.29
N ASP A 307 15.87 -9.58 -2.10
CA ASP A 307 16.97 -10.53 -2.27
C ASP A 307 17.81 -10.68 -0.99
N LEU A 308 18.00 -9.58 -0.26
CA LEU A 308 18.66 -9.55 1.04
C LEU A 308 17.83 -10.26 2.13
N GLY A 309 16.52 -10.35 1.96
CA GLY A 309 15.60 -11.03 2.88
C GLY A 309 15.35 -10.32 4.21
N PRO A 310 14.59 -10.93 5.12
CA PRO A 310 14.26 -10.38 6.44
C PRO A 310 15.49 -10.04 7.28
N LEU A 311 15.35 -9.09 8.21
CA LEU A 311 16.35 -8.82 9.25
C LEU A 311 16.26 -9.86 10.36
N PRO A 312 17.37 -10.25 11.00
CA PRO A 312 17.31 -10.94 12.28
C PRO A 312 16.57 -10.08 13.32
N LEU A 313 15.61 -10.65 14.05
CA LEU A 313 14.84 -9.90 15.05
C LEU A 313 15.73 -9.25 16.12
N SER A 314 16.85 -9.89 16.48
CA SER A 314 17.85 -9.39 17.43
C SER A 314 18.52 -8.09 16.98
N ASP A 315 18.45 -7.76 15.70
CA ASP A 315 19.13 -6.60 15.11
C ASP A 315 18.22 -5.37 15.04
N ILE A 316 16.94 -5.55 15.33
CA ILE A 316 15.94 -4.48 15.27
C ILE A 316 15.91 -3.73 16.60
N PRO A 317 16.31 -2.45 16.63
CA PRO A 317 16.27 -1.66 17.85
C PRO A 317 14.83 -1.51 18.37
N ALA A 318 14.66 -1.42 19.68
CA ALA A 318 13.41 -1.02 20.30
C ALA A 318 13.12 0.47 20.00
N LEU A 319 11.83 0.83 19.95
CA LEU A 319 11.35 2.23 19.85
C LEU A 319 10.92 2.74 21.21
#